data_a1bce48b7b69e106a811af4124a08767
#
_entry.id   a1bce48b7b69e106a811af4124a08767
#
_cell.length_a   1.000
_cell.length_b   1.000
_cell.length_c   1.000
_cell.angle_alpha   90.00
_cell.angle_beta   90.00
_cell.angle_gamma   90.00
#
_symmetry.space_group_name_H-M   'P 1'
#
loop_
_entity.id
_entity.type
_entity.pdbx_description
1 polymer ?
#
loop_
_entity_poly.entity_id
_entity_poly.type
_entity_poly.pdbx_seq_one_letter_code
_entity_poly.pdbx_strand_id
1 'polypeptide(L)'
;MKWIEIKGSVGEQMLRYTLALSMNKGGDEVGVTGASEKFHATFPALPRFQQKRISLTDWISRAFGSNQNDCTDWLSYKYAESLGDDIHRYFSLSPSLIPDEFTSISSMLQCDNVVAVHVVHSDKGLCSCTPDYYNWAISGMHQWLGDVRFVVLTDNLNLTRQWLKLNTGDAEWVQLPQRQHTLIFHLMQQAAHCITSGTIESWWGAWLNNNPDKIVVVPKSDAHSRLSPLYWTIVPIT
;
A
#
# COMPACT_ATOMS: atom_id res chain seq x y z
N MET A 1 26.45 12.87 -2.41
CA MET A 1 25.41 12.06 -3.09
C MET A 1 25.06 10.86 -2.23
N LYS A 2 23.78 10.72 -1.82
CA LYS A 2 23.27 9.61 -1.02
C LYS A 2 22.68 8.55 -1.97
N TRP A 3 22.82 7.26 -1.65
CA TRP A 3 22.32 6.17 -2.48
C TRP A 3 21.23 5.40 -1.75
N ILE A 4 20.10 5.17 -2.43
CA ILE A 4 18.97 4.41 -1.89
C ILE A 4 18.75 3.16 -2.73
N GLU A 5 18.74 2.00 -2.08
CA GLU A 5 18.50 0.73 -2.75
C GLU A 5 16.99 0.48 -2.88
N ILE A 6 16.52 0.32 -4.12
CA ILE A 6 15.13 0.00 -4.45
C ILE A 6 15.01 -1.52 -4.57
N LYS A 7 14.38 -2.13 -3.57
CA LYS A 7 14.22 -3.59 -3.46
C LYS A 7 12.96 -3.97 -2.69
N GLY A 8 12.62 -5.26 -2.71
CA GLY A 8 11.45 -5.80 -2.01
C GLY A 8 10.19 -5.85 -2.89
N SER A 9 9.02 -5.94 -2.24
CA SER A 9 7.72 -5.88 -2.91
C SER A 9 7.52 -4.54 -3.65
N VAL A 10 6.52 -4.45 -4.50
CA VAL A 10 6.24 -3.17 -5.20
C VAL A 10 5.95 -2.04 -4.21
N GLY A 11 5.23 -2.32 -3.14
CA GLY A 11 4.95 -1.34 -2.10
C GLY A 11 6.20 -0.88 -1.34
N GLU A 12 7.12 -1.79 -1.05
CA GLU A 12 8.42 -1.45 -0.45
C GLU A 12 9.28 -0.62 -1.40
N GLN A 13 9.31 -0.96 -2.69
CA GLN A 13 10.00 -0.17 -3.72
C GLN A 13 9.43 1.26 -3.79
N MET A 14 8.09 1.42 -3.74
CA MET A 14 7.43 2.72 -3.69
C MET A 14 7.87 3.53 -2.46
N LEU A 15 7.89 2.95 -1.25
CA LEU A 15 8.33 3.65 -0.03
C LEU A 15 9.79 4.10 -0.13
N ARG A 16 10.68 3.24 -0.61
CA ARG A 16 12.11 3.56 -0.78
C ARG A 16 12.32 4.66 -1.84
N TYR A 17 11.54 4.61 -2.90
CA TYR A 17 11.59 5.66 -3.94
C TYR A 17 11.02 6.98 -3.42
N THR A 18 9.98 6.93 -2.59
CA THR A 18 9.40 8.10 -1.91
C THR A 18 10.43 8.76 -0.98
N LEU A 19 11.22 7.98 -0.26
CA LEU A 19 12.35 8.52 0.52
C LEU A 19 13.34 9.26 -0.40
N ALA A 20 13.72 8.67 -1.54
CA ALA A 20 14.62 9.32 -2.51
C ALA A 20 14.06 10.65 -3.03
N LEU A 21 12.77 10.67 -3.38
CA LEU A 21 12.07 11.87 -3.86
C LEU A 21 12.00 12.95 -2.77
N SER A 22 11.67 12.57 -1.55
CA SER A 22 11.59 13.48 -0.41
C SER A 22 12.94 14.12 -0.09
N MET A 23 14.01 13.32 -0.07
CA MET A 23 15.36 13.81 0.17
C MET A 23 15.83 14.76 -0.96
N ASN A 24 15.56 14.41 -2.21
CA ASN A 24 15.91 15.26 -3.37
C ASN A 24 15.14 16.58 -3.32
N LYS A 25 13.85 16.55 -2.96
CA LYS A 25 13.03 17.76 -2.77
C LYS A 25 13.59 18.65 -1.63
N GLY A 26 14.17 18.04 -0.60
CA GLY A 26 14.87 18.72 0.50
C GLY A 26 16.25 19.27 0.14
N GLY A 27 16.71 19.11 -1.11
CA GLY A 27 18.00 19.63 -1.60
C GLY A 27 19.16 18.64 -1.49
N ASP A 28 18.93 17.40 -1.06
CA ASP A 28 19.96 16.37 -1.05
C ASP A 28 20.26 15.88 -2.47
N GLU A 29 21.52 15.62 -2.75
CA GLU A 29 21.93 14.92 -3.98
C GLU A 29 21.74 13.42 -3.79
N VAL A 30 20.75 12.82 -4.49
CA VAL A 30 20.31 11.45 -4.33
C VAL A 30 20.43 10.65 -5.61
N GLY A 31 20.89 9.42 -5.50
CA GLY A 31 20.84 8.41 -6.56
C GLY A 31 20.12 7.15 -6.07
N VAL A 32 19.70 6.30 -7.00
CA VAL A 32 19.06 5.02 -6.67
C VAL A 32 19.83 3.84 -7.27
N THR A 33 19.69 2.69 -6.62
CA THR A 33 20.22 1.41 -7.14
C THR A 33 19.08 0.39 -7.16
N GLY A 34 19.06 -0.52 -8.15
CA GLY A 34 18.10 -1.61 -8.20
C GLY A 34 16.72 -1.27 -8.74
N ALA A 35 16.41 -0.01 -9.04
CA ALA A 35 15.15 0.35 -9.69
C ALA A 35 15.12 -0.25 -11.11
N SER A 36 14.15 -1.14 -11.37
CA SER A 36 14.02 -1.85 -12.64
C SER A 36 13.22 -1.06 -13.66
N GLU A 37 13.44 -1.35 -14.96
CA GLU A 37 12.59 -0.79 -16.03
C GLU A 37 11.11 -1.21 -15.85
N LYS A 38 10.85 -2.40 -15.30
CA LYS A 38 9.50 -2.83 -14.96
C LYS A 38 8.84 -1.92 -13.93
N PHE A 39 9.58 -1.49 -12.90
CA PHE A 39 9.08 -0.55 -11.89
C PHE A 39 8.72 0.80 -12.51
N HIS A 40 9.57 1.34 -13.40
CA HIS A 40 9.28 2.57 -14.13
C HIS A 40 8.15 2.42 -15.16
N ALA A 41 8.01 1.24 -15.78
CA ALA A 41 6.87 0.97 -16.66
C ALA A 41 5.54 0.89 -15.87
N THR A 42 5.61 0.45 -14.62
CA THR A 42 4.45 0.44 -13.72
C THR A 42 4.01 1.87 -13.37
N PHE A 43 4.96 2.77 -13.15
CA PHE A 43 4.75 4.17 -12.76
C PHE A 43 5.42 5.13 -13.76
N PRO A 44 4.79 5.38 -14.91
CA PRO A 44 5.44 6.11 -16.01
C PRO A 44 5.73 7.59 -15.70
N ALA A 45 5.00 8.19 -14.76
CA ALA A 45 5.19 9.59 -14.34
C ALA A 45 6.28 9.76 -13.27
N LEU A 46 6.90 8.66 -12.82
CA LEU A 46 7.91 8.69 -11.76
C LEU A 46 9.22 9.31 -12.27
N PRO A 47 9.76 10.38 -11.62
CA PRO A 47 11.05 10.95 -11.99
C PRO A 47 12.16 9.91 -11.92
N ARG A 48 13.09 9.95 -12.87
CA ARG A 48 14.23 9.02 -12.90
C ARG A 48 15.42 9.63 -12.20
N PHE A 49 15.97 8.92 -11.24
CA PHE A 49 17.24 9.25 -10.60
C PHE A 49 18.42 8.66 -11.36
N GLN A 50 19.61 9.24 -11.11
CA GLN A 50 20.85 8.61 -11.55
C GLN A 50 20.96 7.20 -10.95
N GLN A 51 21.21 6.22 -11.81
CA GLN A 51 21.37 4.83 -11.37
C GLN A 51 22.85 4.46 -11.30
N LYS A 52 23.27 3.91 -10.17
CA LYS A 52 24.58 3.26 -10.06
C LYS A 52 24.44 1.79 -10.48
N ARG A 53 25.23 1.36 -11.47
CA ARG A 53 25.40 -0.07 -11.75
C ARG A 53 26.14 -0.70 -10.57
N ILE A 54 25.54 -1.72 -9.96
CA ILE A 54 26.18 -2.47 -8.89
C ILE A 54 27.33 -3.26 -9.52
N SER A 55 28.56 -2.96 -9.13
CA SER A 55 29.72 -3.74 -9.55
C SER A 55 29.77 -5.08 -8.82
N LEU A 56 30.50 -6.05 -9.38
CA LEU A 56 30.69 -7.36 -8.70
C LEU A 56 31.34 -7.19 -7.32
N THR A 57 32.23 -6.22 -7.17
CA THR A 57 32.89 -5.86 -5.90
C THR A 57 31.90 -5.27 -4.90
N ASP A 58 30.95 -4.42 -5.34
CA ASP A 58 29.89 -3.90 -4.48
C ASP A 58 28.95 -5.03 -4.03
N TRP A 59 28.66 -5.99 -4.92
CA TRP A 59 27.85 -7.16 -4.58
C TRP A 59 28.51 -8.05 -3.52
N ILE A 60 29.82 -8.32 -3.68
CA ILE A 60 30.61 -9.10 -2.71
C ILE A 60 30.67 -8.36 -1.35
N SER A 61 30.92 -7.05 -1.35
CA SER A 61 30.95 -6.25 -0.12
C SER A 61 29.60 -6.24 0.62
N ARG A 62 28.49 -6.30 -0.12
CA ARG A 62 27.12 -6.40 0.46
C ARG A 62 26.82 -7.80 0.99
N ALA A 63 27.32 -8.85 0.35
CA ALA A 63 27.13 -10.24 0.79
C ALA A 63 27.92 -10.56 2.07
N PHE A 64 29.06 -9.88 2.29
CA PHE A 64 30.02 -10.18 3.37
C PHE A 64 30.34 -9.00 4.30
N GLY A 65 29.81 -7.80 4.05
CA GLY A 65 30.08 -6.59 4.81
C GLY A 65 28.81 -5.85 5.25
N SER A 66 28.78 -5.39 6.48
CA SER A 66 27.76 -4.46 6.98
C SER A 66 27.98 -3.07 6.36
N ASN A 67 27.31 -2.77 5.27
CA ASN A 67 27.35 -1.43 4.68
C ASN A 67 26.45 -0.49 5.50
N GLN A 68 27.05 0.31 6.37
CA GLN A 68 26.41 1.31 7.25
C GLN A 68 25.86 2.55 6.49
N ASN A 69 25.88 2.58 5.15
CA ASN A 69 25.36 3.68 4.35
C ASN A 69 23.95 3.41 3.76
N ASP A 70 23.29 2.34 4.17
CA ASP A 70 21.91 2.11 3.83
C ASP A 70 21.04 3.04 4.68
N CYS A 71 20.33 3.97 4.04
CA CYS A 71 19.35 4.83 4.70
C CYS A 71 18.21 3.92 5.16
N THR A 72 18.34 3.34 6.35
CA THR A 72 17.52 2.21 6.83
C THR A 72 16.13 2.63 7.30
N ASP A 73 15.87 3.92 7.45
CA ASP A 73 14.60 4.43 7.97
C ASP A 73 13.64 4.88 6.87
N TRP A 74 13.32 3.98 5.93
CA TRP A 74 12.37 4.23 4.85
C TRP A 74 10.91 4.05 5.26
N LEU A 75 10.65 3.44 6.42
CA LEU A 75 9.32 3.20 6.97
C LEU A 75 8.79 4.45 7.68
N SER A 76 8.35 5.46 6.92
CA SER A 76 7.70 6.64 7.50
C SER A 76 6.74 7.29 6.50
N TYR A 77 5.52 7.55 6.93
CA TYR A 77 4.53 8.30 6.12
C TYR A 77 4.98 9.73 5.81
N LYS A 78 5.84 10.32 6.63
CA LYS A 78 6.32 11.71 6.48
C LYS A 78 7.01 11.97 5.14
N TYR A 79 7.63 10.97 4.55
CA TYR A 79 8.22 11.11 3.22
C TYR A 79 7.14 11.27 2.14
N ALA A 80 6.07 10.48 2.22
CA ALA A 80 4.92 10.61 1.32
C ALA A 80 4.21 11.96 1.53
N GLU A 81 3.99 12.35 2.78
CA GLU A 81 3.40 13.63 3.16
C GLU A 81 4.22 14.82 2.63
N SER A 82 5.54 14.77 2.69
CA SER A 82 6.42 15.84 2.20
C SER A 82 6.33 16.08 0.70
N LEU A 83 5.89 15.09 -0.08
CA LEU A 83 5.70 15.22 -1.53
C LEU A 83 4.38 15.92 -1.88
N GLY A 84 3.40 15.95 -0.96
CA GLY A 84 2.09 16.53 -1.23
C GLY A 84 1.39 15.85 -2.41
N ASP A 85 0.73 16.64 -3.27
CA ASP A 85 -0.06 16.11 -4.40
C ASP A 85 0.77 15.38 -5.47
N ASP A 86 2.08 15.66 -5.53
CA ASP A 86 2.97 14.99 -6.49
C ASP A 86 2.98 13.47 -6.31
N ILE A 87 2.75 12.97 -5.09
CA ILE A 87 2.78 11.52 -4.79
C ILE A 87 1.73 10.75 -5.61
N HIS A 88 0.54 11.33 -5.81
CA HIS A 88 -0.55 10.72 -6.59
C HIS A 88 -0.17 10.63 -8.07
N ARG A 89 0.47 11.67 -8.60
CA ARG A 89 0.96 11.69 -9.98
C ARG A 89 2.10 10.69 -10.18
N TYR A 90 3.06 10.63 -9.25
CA TYR A 90 4.22 9.77 -9.36
C TYR A 90 3.84 8.28 -9.31
N PHE A 91 2.89 7.91 -8.46
CA PHE A 91 2.46 6.51 -8.30
C PHE A 91 1.13 6.21 -9.00
N SER A 92 0.75 6.99 -10.00
CA SER A 92 -0.32 6.64 -10.91
C SER A 92 0.09 5.42 -11.75
N LEU A 93 -0.74 4.38 -11.73
CA LEU A 93 -0.50 3.16 -12.51
C LEU A 93 -0.67 3.41 -14.01
N SER A 94 0.13 2.69 -14.79
CA SER A 94 -0.14 2.57 -16.22
C SER A 94 -1.52 1.92 -16.43
N PRO A 95 -2.42 2.54 -17.22
CA PRO A 95 -3.77 2.00 -17.47
C PRO A 95 -3.77 0.56 -18.01
N SER A 96 -2.73 0.17 -18.75
CA SER A 96 -2.58 -1.18 -19.30
C SER A 96 -2.38 -2.28 -18.23
N LEU A 97 -2.14 -1.90 -16.98
CA LEU A 97 -1.99 -2.84 -15.86
C LEU A 97 -3.29 -3.13 -15.11
N ILE A 98 -4.38 -2.44 -15.49
CA ILE A 98 -5.69 -2.61 -14.87
C ILE A 98 -6.53 -3.48 -15.81
N PRO A 99 -6.84 -4.75 -15.40
CA PRO A 99 -7.67 -5.61 -16.23
C PRO A 99 -9.11 -5.08 -16.32
N ASP A 100 -9.72 -5.16 -17.50
CA ASP A 100 -11.07 -4.65 -17.78
C ASP A 100 -12.13 -5.28 -16.86
N GLU A 101 -11.92 -6.50 -16.41
CA GLU A 101 -12.82 -7.22 -15.49
C GLU A 101 -13.01 -6.51 -14.13
N PHE A 102 -12.07 -5.62 -13.73
CA PHE A 102 -12.17 -4.85 -12.48
C PHE A 102 -12.80 -3.46 -12.65
N THR A 103 -13.21 -3.08 -13.85
CA THR A 103 -13.83 -1.78 -14.11
C THR A 103 -15.15 -1.62 -13.34
N SER A 104 -15.98 -2.68 -13.30
CA SER A 104 -17.24 -2.67 -12.54
C SER A 104 -16.99 -2.52 -11.02
N ILE A 105 -15.96 -3.20 -10.52
CA ILE A 105 -15.56 -3.10 -9.10
C ILE A 105 -15.03 -1.69 -8.78
N SER A 106 -14.21 -1.11 -9.66
CA SER A 106 -13.75 0.27 -9.50
C SER A 106 -14.92 1.27 -9.45
N SER A 107 -15.91 1.11 -10.31
CA SER A 107 -17.11 1.97 -10.32
C SER A 107 -17.94 1.81 -9.04
N MET A 108 -18.05 0.60 -8.51
CA MET A 108 -18.75 0.32 -7.27
C MET A 108 -18.02 0.97 -6.07
N LEU A 109 -16.69 0.87 -6.05
CA LEU A 109 -15.87 1.45 -4.98
C LEU A 109 -15.96 2.99 -4.92
N GLN A 110 -16.26 3.65 -6.03
CA GLN A 110 -16.43 5.12 -6.11
C GLN A 110 -17.78 5.62 -5.56
N CYS A 111 -18.70 4.72 -5.21
CA CYS A 111 -19.95 5.12 -4.59
C CYS A 111 -19.71 5.61 -3.15
N ASP A 112 -20.53 6.57 -2.71
CA ASP A 112 -20.53 7.03 -1.33
C ASP A 112 -20.83 5.87 -0.37
N ASN A 113 -20.25 5.92 0.82
CA ASN A 113 -20.40 4.92 1.87
C ASN A 113 -19.96 3.49 1.49
N VAL A 114 -19.02 3.35 0.55
CA VAL A 114 -18.40 2.05 0.24
C VAL A 114 -17.05 1.93 0.93
N VAL A 115 -16.89 0.83 1.67
CA VAL A 115 -15.65 0.49 2.40
C VAL A 115 -14.92 -0.61 1.65
N ALA A 116 -13.71 -0.36 1.17
CA ALA A 116 -12.83 -1.41 0.69
C ALA A 116 -12.19 -2.14 1.87
N VAL A 117 -12.32 -3.46 1.90
CA VAL A 117 -11.72 -4.33 2.92
C VAL A 117 -10.70 -5.24 2.25
N HIS A 118 -9.42 -5.03 2.50
CA HIS A 118 -8.39 -5.92 1.99
C HIS A 118 -8.04 -7.00 3.00
N VAL A 119 -8.24 -8.27 2.62
CA VAL A 119 -7.93 -9.44 3.44
C VAL A 119 -6.96 -10.34 2.69
N VAL A 120 -5.82 -10.61 3.28
CA VAL A 120 -4.77 -11.44 2.69
C VAL A 120 -4.40 -12.60 3.60
N HIS A 121 -4.28 -13.79 3.01
CA HIS A 121 -3.94 -15.03 3.71
C HIS A 121 -2.57 -15.59 3.29
N SER A 122 -2.15 -15.32 2.05
CA SER A 122 -0.90 -15.84 1.49
C SER A 122 0.36 -15.05 1.87
N ASP A 123 0.19 -13.76 2.19
CA ASP A 123 1.27 -12.85 2.55
C ASP A 123 1.02 -12.24 3.92
N LYS A 124 2.00 -12.35 4.80
CA LYS A 124 1.93 -11.74 6.14
C LYS A 124 2.20 -10.24 6.12
N GLY A 125 2.80 -9.71 5.06
CA GLY A 125 3.17 -8.32 4.96
C GLY A 125 4.00 -7.84 6.17
N LEU A 126 3.62 -6.69 6.73
CA LEU A 126 4.22 -6.11 7.94
C LEU A 126 3.70 -6.75 9.24
N CYS A 127 2.53 -7.38 9.20
CA CYS A 127 1.92 -8.14 10.30
C CYS A 127 0.84 -9.07 9.78
N SER A 128 0.54 -10.12 10.56
CA SER A 128 -0.60 -11.02 10.28
C SER A 128 -1.85 -10.47 10.95
N CYS A 129 -2.86 -10.12 10.14
CA CYS A 129 -4.17 -9.73 10.67
C CYS A 129 -5.00 -10.95 11.07
N THR A 130 -5.83 -10.77 12.08
CA THR A 130 -6.72 -11.82 12.62
C THR A 130 -8.18 -11.56 12.23
N PRO A 131 -9.06 -12.56 12.30
CA PRO A 131 -10.50 -12.33 12.14
C PRO A 131 -11.05 -11.26 13.06
N ASP A 132 -10.55 -11.17 14.30
CA ASP A 132 -11.03 -10.21 15.30
C ASP A 132 -10.72 -8.77 14.91
N TYR A 133 -9.52 -8.53 14.35
CA TYR A 133 -9.17 -7.23 13.79
C TYR A 133 -10.18 -6.77 12.73
N TYR A 134 -10.46 -7.63 11.73
CA TYR A 134 -11.40 -7.26 10.68
C TYR A 134 -12.83 -7.08 11.17
N ASN A 135 -13.31 -7.95 12.04
CA ASN A 135 -14.67 -7.86 12.56
C ASN A 135 -14.86 -6.63 13.46
N TRP A 136 -13.81 -6.24 14.22
CA TRP A 136 -13.82 -5.00 14.97
C TRP A 136 -13.87 -3.79 14.01
N ALA A 137 -13.03 -3.78 12.98
CA ALA A 137 -12.98 -2.70 12.00
C ALA A 137 -14.31 -2.54 11.23
N ILE A 138 -14.92 -3.65 10.79
CA ILE A 138 -16.24 -3.68 10.14
C ILE A 138 -17.32 -3.11 11.07
N SER A 139 -17.34 -3.56 12.32
CA SER A 139 -18.30 -3.05 13.32
C SER A 139 -18.10 -1.55 13.58
N GLY A 140 -16.84 -1.09 13.62
CA GLY A 140 -16.52 0.33 13.74
C GLY A 140 -17.03 1.15 12.55
N MET A 141 -16.86 0.66 11.32
CA MET A 141 -17.38 1.34 10.13
C MET A 141 -18.90 1.49 10.16
N HIS A 142 -19.64 0.44 10.55
CA HIS A 142 -21.09 0.55 10.75
C HIS A 142 -21.47 1.57 11.83
N GLN A 143 -20.72 1.61 12.93
CA GLN A 143 -20.97 2.56 14.01
C GLN A 143 -20.71 4.02 13.60
N TRP A 144 -19.66 4.27 12.82
CA TRP A 144 -19.24 5.62 12.44
C TRP A 144 -19.99 6.18 11.23
N LEU A 145 -20.37 5.32 10.29
CA LEU A 145 -20.93 5.71 9.00
C LEU A 145 -22.42 5.33 8.84
N GLY A 146 -22.95 4.44 9.68
CA GLY A 146 -24.31 3.93 9.58
C GLY A 146 -24.46 2.87 8.50
N ASP A 147 -25.29 3.17 7.48
CA ASP A 147 -25.52 2.25 6.36
C ASP A 147 -24.36 2.29 5.39
N VAL A 148 -23.54 1.26 5.42
CA VAL A 148 -22.36 1.11 4.57
C VAL A 148 -22.35 -0.22 3.85
N ARG A 149 -21.76 -0.25 2.65
CA ARG A 149 -21.51 -1.45 1.86
C ARG A 149 -20.04 -1.76 1.85
N PHE A 150 -19.71 -3.06 1.87
CA PHE A 150 -18.32 -3.50 1.83
C PHE A 150 -17.97 -4.10 0.47
N VAL A 151 -16.78 -3.81 -0.01
CA VAL A 151 -16.15 -4.54 -1.12
C VAL A 151 -14.94 -5.25 -0.53
N VAL A 152 -15.04 -6.57 -0.41
CA VAL A 152 -14.00 -7.41 0.20
C VAL A 152 -13.07 -7.91 -0.89
N LEU A 153 -11.85 -7.42 -0.86
CA LEU A 153 -10.76 -7.75 -1.79
C LEU A 153 -9.87 -8.79 -1.11
N THR A 154 -9.81 -10.01 -1.65
CA THR A 154 -9.05 -11.09 -0.98
C THR A 154 -8.41 -12.06 -1.96
N ASP A 155 -7.34 -12.71 -1.52
CA ASP A 155 -6.66 -13.81 -2.22
C ASP A 155 -7.28 -15.19 -1.92
N ASN A 156 -8.21 -15.31 -0.95
CA ASN A 156 -8.90 -16.55 -0.59
C ASN A 156 -10.33 -16.30 -0.10
N LEU A 157 -11.30 -16.32 -1.02
CA LEU A 157 -12.73 -16.07 -0.72
C LEU A 157 -13.30 -17.02 0.33
N ASN A 158 -13.00 -18.31 0.23
CA ASN A 158 -13.59 -19.31 1.11
C ASN A 158 -13.18 -19.09 2.57
N LEU A 159 -11.90 -18.83 2.81
CA LEU A 159 -11.38 -18.59 4.14
C LEU A 159 -11.84 -17.21 4.67
N THR A 160 -11.86 -16.20 3.81
CA THR A 160 -12.30 -14.85 4.20
C THR A 160 -13.76 -14.82 4.62
N ARG A 161 -14.63 -15.56 3.92
CA ARG A 161 -16.04 -15.69 4.32
C ARG A 161 -16.25 -16.36 5.67
N GLN A 162 -15.33 -17.21 6.10
CA GLN A 162 -15.34 -17.80 7.43
C GLN A 162 -14.86 -16.82 8.51
N TRP A 163 -14.00 -15.89 8.14
CA TRP A 163 -13.42 -14.90 9.05
C TRP A 163 -14.35 -13.72 9.34
N LEU A 164 -15.01 -13.20 8.28
CA LEU A 164 -15.77 -11.95 8.36
C LEU A 164 -17.24 -12.22 8.72
N LYS A 165 -17.73 -11.52 9.72
CA LYS A 165 -19.14 -11.54 10.16
C LYS A 165 -19.94 -10.52 9.35
N LEU A 166 -20.07 -10.75 8.03
CA LEU A 166 -20.86 -9.93 7.12
C LEU A 166 -22.08 -10.71 6.63
N ASN A 167 -23.25 -10.06 6.57
CA ASN A 167 -24.44 -10.66 5.99
C ASN A 167 -24.31 -10.73 4.45
N THR A 168 -25.06 -11.63 3.83
CA THR A 168 -24.96 -11.93 2.41
C THR A 168 -25.29 -10.73 1.50
N GLY A 169 -26.00 -9.71 1.98
CA GLY A 169 -26.36 -8.50 1.22
C GLY A 169 -25.44 -7.30 1.47
N ASP A 170 -24.60 -7.36 2.50
CA ASP A 170 -23.81 -6.20 2.95
C ASP A 170 -22.46 -6.08 2.23
N ALA A 171 -22.05 -7.10 1.49
CA ALA A 171 -20.73 -7.14 0.88
C ALA A 171 -20.71 -7.72 -0.53
N GLU A 172 -19.93 -7.07 -1.40
CA GLU A 172 -19.42 -7.64 -2.64
C GLU A 172 -18.08 -8.34 -2.37
N TRP A 173 -17.92 -9.55 -2.91
CA TRP A 173 -16.77 -10.40 -2.63
C TRP A 173 -15.93 -10.60 -3.89
N VAL A 174 -14.72 -10.11 -3.86
CA VAL A 174 -13.80 -10.08 -5.02
C VAL A 174 -12.59 -10.96 -4.76
N GLN A 175 -12.45 -12.03 -5.56
CA GLN A 175 -11.23 -12.83 -5.57
C GLN A 175 -10.15 -12.10 -6.37
N LEU A 176 -9.07 -11.73 -5.69
CA LEU A 176 -7.91 -11.14 -6.34
C LEU A 176 -7.01 -12.21 -6.97
N PRO A 177 -6.48 -11.96 -8.17
CA PRO A 177 -5.48 -12.84 -8.76
C PRO A 177 -4.22 -12.88 -7.92
N GLN A 178 -3.60 -14.05 -7.83
CA GLN A 178 -2.33 -14.20 -7.13
C GLN A 178 -1.25 -13.29 -7.75
N ARG A 179 -0.44 -12.64 -6.93
CA ARG A 179 0.71 -11.80 -7.33
C ARG A 179 0.39 -10.51 -8.10
N GLN A 180 -0.88 -10.08 -8.13
CA GLN A 180 -1.24 -8.78 -8.69
C GLN A 180 -1.32 -7.68 -7.61
N HIS A 181 -0.20 -7.47 -6.91
CA HIS A 181 -0.12 -6.50 -5.81
C HIS A 181 -0.48 -5.07 -6.21
N THR A 182 -0.23 -4.68 -7.47
CA THR A 182 -0.57 -3.35 -7.98
C THR A 182 -2.07 -3.10 -8.08
N LEU A 183 -2.86 -4.15 -8.32
CA LEU A 183 -4.30 -4.05 -8.40
C LEU A 183 -4.94 -3.65 -7.07
N ILE A 184 -4.37 -4.10 -5.95
CA ILE A 184 -4.88 -3.83 -4.60
C ILE A 184 -4.90 -2.33 -4.33
N PHE A 185 -3.78 -1.64 -4.53
CA PHE A 185 -3.76 -0.20 -4.25
C PHE A 185 -4.56 0.59 -5.29
N HIS A 186 -4.66 0.12 -6.55
CA HIS A 186 -5.56 0.74 -7.52
C HIS A 186 -7.03 0.67 -7.08
N LEU A 187 -7.50 -0.49 -6.64
CA LEU A 187 -8.88 -0.65 -6.20
C LEU A 187 -9.16 0.10 -4.90
N MET A 188 -8.28 -0.01 -3.90
CA MET A 188 -8.48 0.65 -2.61
C MET A 188 -8.46 2.17 -2.69
N GLN A 189 -7.65 2.75 -3.58
CA GLN A 189 -7.63 4.22 -3.76
C GLN A 189 -8.94 4.80 -4.33
N GLN A 190 -9.82 3.96 -4.92
CA GLN A 190 -11.11 4.38 -5.46
C GLN A 190 -12.22 4.40 -4.39
N ALA A 191 -12.03 3.75 -3.25
CA ALA A 191 -13.08 3.59 -2.26
C ALA A 191 -13.33 4.86 -1.43
N ALA A 192 -14.55 5.01 -0.87
CA ALA A 192 -14.82 6.08 0.08
C ALA A 192 -14.00 5.90 1.37
N HIS A 193 -13.91 4.68 1.88
CA HIS A 193 -13.22 4.33 3.13
C HIS A 193 -12.43 3.02 2.97
N CYS A 194 -11.46 2.76 3.86
CA CYS A 194 -10.55 1.61 3.75
C CYS A 194 -10.35 0.88 5.09
N ILE A 195 -10.43 -0.46 5.05
CA ILE A 195 -9.87 -1.34 6.08
C ILE A 195 -8.68 -2.06 5.44
N THR A 196 -7.49 -1.77 5.93
CA THR A 196 -6.25 -2.31 5.34
C THR A 196 -5.91 -3.68 5.92
N SER A 197 -5.15 -4.46 5.17
CA SER A 197 -4.44 -5.63 5.69
C SER A 197 -3.08 -5.23 6.27
N GLY A 198 -2.30 -6.23 6.71
CA GLY A 198 -0.92 -6.01 7.14
C GLY A 198 0.09 -5.73 6.02
N THR A 199 -0.34 -5.53 4.77
CA THR A 199 0.58 -5.34 3.62
C THR A 199 0.83 -3.86 3.32
N ILE A 200 2.01 -3.56 2.78
CA ILE A 200 2.39 -2.20 2.36
C ILE A 200 1.56 -1.76 1.15
N GLU A 201 1.19 -2.67 0.27
CA GLU A 201 0.33 -2.40 -0.88
C GLU A 201 -1.06 -1.91 -0.44
N SER A 202 -1.62 -2.52 0.59
CA SER A 202 -2.88 -2.09 1.21
C SER A 202 -2.76 -0.68 1.82
N TRP A 203 -1.66 -0.41 2.49
CA TRP A 203 -1.34 0.91 3.02
C TRP A 203 -1.27 1.96 1.89
N TRP A 204 -0.60 1.65 0.79
CA TRP A 204 -0.52 2.54 -0.37
C TRP A 204 -1.89 2.84 -0.98
N GLY A 205 -2.77 1.84 -1.07
CA GLY A 205 -4.13 2.04 -1.55
C GLY A 205 -4.88 3.08 -0.70
N ALA A 206 -4.78 2.97 0.62
CA ALA A 206 -5.39 3.92 1.54
C ALA A 206 -4.71 5.29 1.51
N TRP A 207 -3.37 5.35 1.35
CA TRP A 207 -2.62 6.61 1.24
C TRP A 207 -2.98 7.39 -0.03
N LEU A 208 -2.97 6.73 -1.19
CA LEU A 208 -3.27 7.32 -2.50
C LEU A 208 -4.76 7.59 -2.73
N ASN A 209 -5.62 7.23 -1.80
CA ASN A 209 -7.03 7.55 -1.86
C ASN A 209 -7.25 9.05 -1.66
N ASN A 210 -7.92 9.71 -2.61
CA ASN A 210 -8.12 11.16 -2.64
C ASN A 210 -9.37 11.66 -1.89
N ASN A 211 -10.19 10.76 -1.32
CA ASN A 211 -11.33 11.20 -0.53
C ASN A 211 -10.87 11.92 0.74
N PRO A 212 -11.16 13.21 0.93
CA PRO A 212 -10.73 13.96 2.11
C PRO A 212 -11.41 13.47 3.40
N ASP A 213 -12.61 12.91 3.29
CA ASP A 213 -13.40 12.41 4.42
C ASP A 213 -13.19 10.91 4.68
N LYS A 214 -12.18 10.29 4.05
CA LYS A 214 -11.92 8.87 4.21
C LYS A 214 -11.61 8.49 5.65
N ILE A 215 -12.24 7.42 6.12
CA ILE A 215 -11.85 6.71 7.32
C ILE A 215 -10.94 5.55 6.91
N VAL A 216 -9.77 5.47 7.52
CA VAL A 216 -8.81 4.40 7.28
C VAL A 216 -8.54 3.65 8.58
N VAL A 217 -8.76 2.33 8.55
CA VAL A 217 -8.44 1.44 9.66
C VAL A 217 -7.23 0.59 9.30
N VAL A 218 -6.23 0.58 10.18
CA VAL A 218 -4.98 -0.16 10.01
C VAL A 218 -4.71 -1.07 11.20
N PRO A 219 -4.05 -2.22 11.00
CA PRO A 219 -3.67 -3.11 12.10
C PRO A 219 -2.52 -2.50 12.90
N LYS A 220 -2.54 -2.70 14.22
CA LYS A 220 -1.47 -2.23 15.11
C LYS A 220 -0.23 -3.10 14.95
N SER A 221 0.86 -2.50 14.51
CA SER A 221 2.21 -3.07 14.58
C SER A 221 3.22 -1.93 14.66
N ASP A 222 4.47 -2.23 15.01
CA ASP A 222 5.53 -1.20 15.05
C ASP A 222 5.72 -0.51 13.69
N ALA A 223 5.66 -1.29 12.61
CA ALA A 223 5.76 -0.76 11.25
C ALA A 223 4.56 0.14 10.88
N HIS A 224 3.32 -0.28 11.17
CA HIS A 224 2.13 0.52 10.90
C HIS A 224 2.06 1.77 11.78
N SER A 225 2.56 1.72 13.02
CA SER A 225 2.64 2.91 13.89
C SER A 225 3.57 4.00 13.32
N ARG A 226 4.59 3.61 12.53
CA ARG A 226 5.49 4.53 11.83
C ARG A 226 4.96 5.01 10.48
N LEU A 227 4.16 4.17 9.81
CA LEU A 227 3.57 4.46 8.49
C LEU A 227 2.24 5.20 8.59
N SER A 228 1.50 5.10 9.70
CA SER A 228 0.17 5.65 9.79
C SER A 228 0.19 7.07 10.37
N PRO A 229 -0.43 8.04 9.68
CA PRO A 229 -0.65 9.36 10.24
C PRO A 229 -1.62 9.29 11.42
N LEU A 230 -1.58 10.30 12.29
CA LEU A 230 -2.33 10.32 13.55
C LEU A 230 -3.86 10.30 13.38
N TYR A 231 -4.34 10.68 12.20
CA TYR A 231 -5.78 10.68 11.86
C TYR A 231 -6.30 9.32 11.34
N TRP A 232 -5.43 8.31 11.19
CA TRP A 232 -5.86 6.94 10.88
C TRP A 232 -6.18 6.16 12.16
N THR A 233 -7.16 5.28 12.09
CA THR A 233 -7.55 4.43 13.23
C THR A 233 -6.66 3.19 13.28
N ILE A 234 -5.90 3.05 14.36
CA ILE A 234 -5.00 1.92 14.60
C ILE A 234 -5.68 0.93 15.53
N VAL A 235 -5.85 -0.31 15.10
CA VAL A 235 -6.58 -1.36 15.82
C VAL A 235 -5.65 -2.49 16.25
N PRO A 236 -5.70 -2.97 17.51
CA PRO A 236 -4.95 -4.14 17.94
C PRO A 236 -5.25 -5.38 17.09
N ILE A 237 -4.23 -6.16 16.79
CA ILE A 237 -4.34 -7.52 16.25
C ILE A 237 -4.20 -8.47 17.45
N THR A 238 -5.31 -8.76 18.10
CA THR A 238 -5.37 -9.71 19.24
C THR A 238 -5.70 -11.10 18.76
#